data_3973dd1147509f2c1d93d4231ef14eff
#
_entry.id   3973dd1147509f2c1d93d4231ef14eff
#
_cell.length_a   1.000
_cell.length_b   1.000
_cell.length_c   1.000
_cell.angle_alpha   90.00
_cell.angle_beta   90.00
_cell.angle_gamma   90.00
#
_symmetry.space_group_name_H-M   'P 1'
#
loop_
_entity.id
_entity.type
_entity.pdbx_description
1 polymer ?
#
loop_
_entity_poly.entity_id
_entity_poly.type
_entity_poly.pdbx_seq_one_letter_code
_entity_poly.pdbx_strand_id
1 'polypeptide(L)'
;MKICHVINSLNRGGAESHLLDLINAQLNDRMDVHVTVIGEDNVESYSIENELLKNGVNITRLNGPRMFNFFSYFYMYSKFRNEEFDIIHSHQPRSDFMVYRIKKYLPKKSKWIVSVHGKYDTYLEKGSLSNNLRKYFMKRLSKHWQSASSIIAISEEVKSWIENLNHELNVLVIPYWIDIKNSETFQK
;
A
#
# COMPACT_ATOMS: atom_id res chain seq x y z
N MET A 1 16.62 7.24 -7.19
CA MET A 1 15.99 6.41 -6.16
C MET A 1 14.91 5.58 -6.83
N LYS A 2 14.89 4.27 -6.57
CA LYS A 2 13.94 3.34 -7.18
C LYS A 2 12.90 2.88 -6.15
N ILE A 3 11.62 3.13 -6.43
CA ILE A 3 10.51 2.90 -5.50
C ILE A 3 9.51 1.91 -6.09
N CYS A 4 9.03 0.96 -5.28
CA CYS A 4 7.91 0.11 -5.63
C CYS A 4 6.75 0.33 -4.67
N HIS A 5 5.63 0.81 -5.17
CA HIS A 5 4.37 0.82 -4.45
C HIS A 5 3.66 -0.53 -4.57
N VAL A 6 3.18 -1.05 -3.45
CA VAL A 6 2.42 -2.32 -3.41
C VAL A 6 1.01 -2.02 -2.92
N ILE A 7 0.02 -2.30 -3.76
CA ILE A 7 -1.39 -1.98 -3.49
C ILE A 7 -2.29 -3.16 -3.86
N ASN A 8 -3.50 -3.21 -3.30
CA ASN A 8 -4.43 -4.30 -3.55
C ASN A 8 -5.06 -4.22 -4.96
N SER A 9 -5.50 -3.03 -5.35
CA SER A 9 -6.15 -2.76 -6.64
C SER A 9 -5.82 -1.36 -7.12
N LEU A 10 -6.16 -1.06 -8.37
CA LEU A 10 -6.07 0.30 -8.95
C LEU A 10 -7.45 0.91 -9.20
N ASN A 11 -8.51 0.31 -8.64
CA ASN A 11 -9.85 0.87 -8.69
C ASN A 11 -9.88 2.19 -7.93
N ARG A 12 -10.48 3.22 -8.52
CA ARG A 12 -10.46 4.57 -7.96
C ARG A 12 -11.17 4.62 -6.60
N GLY A 13 -10.41 4.89 -5.57
CA GLY A 13 -10.82 5.12 -4.18
C GLY A 13 -9.92 6.17 -3.55
N GLY A 14 -10.11 6.45 -2.28
CA GLY A 14 -9.30 7.46 -1.57
C GLY A 14 -7.81 7.12 -1.53
N ALA A 15 -7.47 5.88 -1.24
CA ALA A 15 -6.08 5.41 -1.19
C ALA A 15 -5.42 5.41 -2.57
N GLU A 16 -6.15 5.01 -3.60
CA GLU A 16 -5.68 4.93 -4.98
C GLU A 16 -5.49 6.34 -5.58
N SER A 17 -6.41 7.26 -5.31
CA SER A 17 -6.27 8.66 -5.73
C SER A 17 -5.06 9.31 -5.08
N HIS A 18 -4.87 9.11 -3.77
CA HIS A 18 -3.66 9.59 -3.09
C HIS A 18 -2.38 8.95 -3.63
N LEU A 19 -2.41 7.65 -3.97
CA LEU A 19 -1.28 6.97 -4.59
C LEU A 19 -0.91 7.61 -5.92
N LEU A 20 -1.91 7.95 -6.74
CA LEU A 20 -1.68 8.64 -8.03
C LEU A 20 -0.99 9.99 -7.84
N ASP A 21 -1.47 10.82 -6.90
CA ASP A 21 -0.88 12.12 -6.59
C ASP A 21 0.56 11.97 -6.07
N LEU A 22 0.79 11.00 -5.19
CA LEU A 22 2.12 10.68 -4.66
C LEU A 22 3.09 10.27 -5.78
N ILE A 23 2.64 9.38 -6.67
CA ILE A 23 3.46 8.92 -7.79
C ILE A 23 3.78 10.09 -8.73
N ASN A 24 2.82 10.94 -9.04
CA ASN A 24 3.05 12.11 -9.88
C ASN A 24 4.10 13.05 -9.27
N ALA A 25 4.06 13.30 -7.97
CA ALA A 25 5.08 14.08 -7.28
C ALA A 25 6.47 13.41 -7.35
N GLN A 26 6.53 12.09 -7.15
CA GLN A 26 7.79 11.33 -7.22
C GLN A 26 8.40 11.33 -8.64
N LEU A 27 7.57 11.23 -9.68
CA LEU A 27 8.02 11.33 -11.08
C LEU A 27 8.56 12.72 -11.39
N ASN A 28 7.92 13.78 -10.89
CA ASN A 28 8.41 15.15 -11.01
C ASN A 28 9.81 15.31 -10.36
N ASP A 29 10.07 14.58 -9.28
CA ASP A 29 11.38 14.51 -8.62
C ASP A 29 12.34 13.51 -9.30
N ARG A 30 12.00 13.01 -10.48
CA ARG A 30 12.80 12.08 -11.29
C ARG A 30 13.12 10.77 -10.58
N MET A 31 12.21 10.27 -9.76
CA MET A 31 12.33 8.95 -9.16
C MET A 31 11.86 7.87 -10.14
N ASP A 32 12.48 6.70 -10.06
CA ASP A 32 12.08 5.51 -10.83
C ASP A 32 10.96 4.80 -10.03
N VAL A 33 9.71 4.91 -10.53
CA VAL A 33 8.53 4.46 -9.80
C VAL A 33 7.90 3.25 -10.47
N HIS A 34 7.65 2.22 -9.67
CA HIS A 34 6.98 0.98 -10.05
C HIS A 34 5.74 0.76 -9.17
N VAL A 35 4.73 0.09 -9.72
CA VAL A 35 3.54 -0.32 -8.98
C VAL A 35 3.37 -1.84 -9.10
N THR A 36 3.17 -2.50 -7.96
CA THR A 36 2.80 -3.92 -7.90
C THR A 36 1.39 -4.05 -7.35
N VAL A 37 0.48 -4.57 -8.17
CA VAL A 37 -0.93 -4.83 -7.83
C VAL A 37 -1.08 -6.27 -7.42
N ILE A 38 -1.64 -6.53 -6.23
CA ILE A 38 -1.71 -7.88 -5.66
C ILE A 38 -3.11 -8.50 -5.68
N GLY A 39 -4.12 -7.76 -6.05
CA GLY A 39 -5.51 -8.20 -6.16
C GLY A 39 -6.06 -8.05 -7.57
N GLU A 40 -7.32 -8.37 -7.72
CA GLU A 40 -8.08 -8.19 -8.94
C GLU A 40 -8.83 -6.86 -8.88
N ASP A 41 -8.86 -6.13 -9.98
CA ASP A 41 -9.70 -4.95 -10.13
C ASP A 41 -11.12 -5.38 -10.51
N ASN A 42 -12.09 -4.63 -10.02
CA ASN A 42 -13.46 -4.77 -10.47
C ASN A 42 -13.57 -4.15 -11.89
N VAL A 43 -13.96 -4.94 -12.88
CA VAL A 43 -14.01 -4.54 -14.30
C VAL A 43 -14.93 -3.32 -14.54
N GLU A 44 -15.88 -3.09 -13.63
CA GLU A 44 -16.90 -2.03 -13.75
C GLU A 44 -16.48 -0.69 -13.09
N SER A 45 -15.34 -0.64 -12.39
CA SER A 45 -14.93 0.56 -11.68
C SER A 45 -13.86 1.34 -12.42
N TYR A 46 -13.91 2.67 -12.29
CA TYR A 46 -12.85 3.55 -12.77
C TYR A 46 -11.51 3.15 -12.17
N SER A 47 -10.52 2.93 -13.03
CA SER A 47 -9.15 2.57 -12.62
C SER A 47 -8.19 3.74 -12.87
N ILE A 48 -7.24 3.94 -11.97
CA ILE A 48 -6.12 4.88 -12.17
C ILE A 48 -5.02 4.32 -13.06
N GLU A 49 -5.12 3.06 -13.49
CA GLU A 49 -4.07 2.37 -14.25
C GLU A 49 -3.67 3.10 -15.53
N ASN A 50 -4.68 3.55 -16.31
CA ASN A 50 -4.40 4.26 -17.56
C ASN A 50 -3.63 5.56 -17.34
N GLU A 51 -3.87 6.27 -16.25
CA GLU A 51 -3.15 7.49 -15.90
C GLU A 51 -1.70 7.16 -15.52
N LEU A 52 -1.48 6.11 -14.73
CA LEU A 52 -0.14 5.64 -14.37
C LEU A 52 0.67 5.19 -15.60
N LEU A 53 0.05 4.42 -16.50
CA LEU A 53 0.71 3.96 -17.74
C LEU A 53 1.08 5.11 -18.67
N LYS A 54 0.20 6.12 -18.82
CA LYS A 54 0.49 7.35 -19.60
C LYS A 54 1.69 8.11 -19.02
N ASN A 55 1.87 8.09 -17.71
CA ASN A 55 2.99 8.73 -17.02
C ASN A 55 4.27 7.86 -17.01
N GLY A 56 4.27 6.72 -17.72
CA GLY A 56 5.44 5.84 -17.86
C GLY A 56 5.71 4.94 -16.66
N VAL A 57 4.75 4.77 -15.74
CA VAL A 57 4.91 3.91 -14.57
C VAL A 57 4.87 2.44 -14.96
N ASN A 58 5.84 1.66 -14.49
CA ASN A 58 5.87 0.22 -14.67
C ASN A 58 4.89 -0.47 -13.72
N ILE A 59 3.84 -1.09 -14.26
CA ILE A 59 2.83 -1.80 -13.48
C ILE A 59 3.04 -3.32 -13.60
N THR A 60 3.07 -3.99 -12.46
CA THR A 60 3.13 -5.45 -12.38
C THR A 60 1.90 -5.97 -11.65
N ARG A 61 1.17 -6.88 -12.27
CA ARG A 61 0.03 -7.54 -11.64
C ARG A 61 0.41 -8.96 -11.19
N LEU A 62 0.16 -9.23 -9.91
CA LEU A 62 0.28 -10.58 -9.36
C LEU A 62 -1.06 -11.26 -9.53
N ASN A 63 -1.28 -11.89 -10.68
CA ASN A 63 -2.52 -12.60 -10.98
C ASN A 63 -2.73 -13.75 -10.00
N GLY A 64 -3.78 -13.66 -9.20
CA GLY A 64 -4.18 -14.76 -8.33
C GLY A 64 -5.22 -14.33 -7.29
N PRO A 65 -6.37 -15.02 -7.26
CA PRO A 65 -7.53 -14.63 -6.42
C PRO A 65 -7.32 -14.84 -4.93
N ARG A 66 -6.16 -15.33 -4.46
CA ARG A 66 -5.98 -15.69 -3.05
C ARG A 66 -4.67 -15.17 -2.49
N MET A 67 -4.78 -14.51 -1.35
CA MET A 67 -3.71 -13.99 -0.49
C MET A 67 -2.64 -15.03 -0.09
N PHE A 68 -2.86 -16.30 -0.36
CA PHE A 68 -2.00 -17.44 -0.01
C PHE A 68 -1.45 -18.21 -1.21
N ASN A 69 -1.47 -17.64 -2.40
CA ASN A 69 -0.87 -18.29 -3.55
C ASN A 69 0.66 -18.25 -3.44
N PHE A 70 1.29 -19.42 -3.23
CA PHE A 70 2.73 -19.58 -3.14
C PHE A 70 3.48 -19.00 -4.35
N PHE A 71 2.92 -19.16 -5.54
CA PHE A 71 3.51 -18.62 -6.78
C PHE A 71 3.55 -17.09 -6.79
N SER A 72 2.53 -16.41 -6.28
CA SER A 72 2.52 -14.95 -6.17
C SER A 72 3.62 -14.45 -5.23
N TYR A 73 3.86 -15.13 -4.11
CA TYR A 73 4.97 -14.78 -3.21
C TYR A 73 6.32 -15.00 -3.86
N PHE A 74 6.50 -16.13 -4.54
CA PHE A 74 7.76 -16.45 -5.22
C PHE A 74 8.05 -15.47 -6.36
N TYR A 75 7.03 -15.14 -7.16
CA TYR A 75 7.15 -14.17 -8.24
C TYR A 75 7.49 -12.77 -7.69
N MET A 76 6.77 -12.31 -6.68
CA MET A 76 7.03 -11.02 -6.03
C MET A 76 8.44 -10.97 -5.42
N TYR A 77 8.85 -12.04 -4.74
CA TYR A 77 10.19 -12.15 -4.20
C TYR A 77 11.27 -12.07 -5.31
N SER A 78 11.14 -12.88 -6.37
CA SER A 78 12.08 -12.88 -7.47
C SER A 78 12.19 -11.51 -8.14
N LYS A 79 11.05 -10.89 -8.42
CA LYS A 79 11.01 -9.55 -8.99
C LYS A 79 11.69 -8.52 -8.09
N PHE A 80 11.34 -8.46 -6.81
CA PHE A 80 11.88 -7.46 -5.89
C PHE A 80 13.36 -7.64 -5.63
N ARG A 81 13.86 -8.88 -5.63
CA ARG A 81 15.28 -9.18 -5.52
C ARG A 81 16.05 -8.72 -6.75
N ASN A 82 15.52 -8.95 -7.95
CA ASN A 82 16.20 -8.62 -9.21
C ASN A 82 16.15 -7.12 -9.52
N GLU A 83 15.06 -6.45 -9.15
CA GLU A 83 14.86 -5.01 -9.40
C GLU A 83 15.58 -4.10 -8.41
N GLU A 84 16.00 -4.66 -7.26
CA GLU A 84 16.75 -3.93 -6.22
C GLU A 84 16.15 -2.57 -5.80
N PHE A 85 14.88 -2.54 -5.44
CA PHE A 85 14.21 -1.33 -4.97
C PHE A 85 14.87 -0.75 -3.72
N ASP A 86 15.05 0.57 -3.70
CA ASP A 86 15.51 1.31 -2.52
C ASP A 86 14.39 1.40 -1.48
N ILE A 87 13.14 1.63 -1.95
CA ILE A 87 11.93 1.72 -1.12
C ILE A 87 10.87 0.76 -1.65
N ILE A 88 10.27 0.03 -0.73
CA ILE A 88 9.04 -0.74 -0.96
C ILE A 88 7.97 -0.10 -0.07
N HIS A 89 6.92 0.44 -0.68
CA HIS A 89 5.87 1.18 0.01
C HIS A 89 4.53 0.46 -0.12
N SER A 90 4.03 -0.11 0.95
CA SER A 90 2.75 -0.81 0.97
C SER A 90 1.62 0.09 1.48
N HIS A 91 0.40 -0.11 0.94
CA HIS A 91 -0.71 0.83 1.11
C HIS A 91 -1.98 0.24 1.73
N GLN A 92 -2.01 -1.03 2.08
CA GLN A 92 -3.22 -1.68 2.61
C GLN A 92 -2.83 -2.97 3.34
N PRO A 93 -3.65 -3.51 4.27
CA PRO A 93 -3.30 -4.66 5.11
C PRO A 93 -2.82 -5.88 4.34
N ARG A 94 -3.40 -6.16 3.17
CA ARG A 94 -3.03 -7.31 2.34
C ARG A 94 -1.64 -7.10 1.71
N SER A 95 -1.35 -5.90 1.21
CA SER A 95 -0.02 -5.56 0.69
C SER A 95 1.03 -5.55 1.81
N ASP A 96 0.70 -5.03 2.99
CA ASP A 96 1.58 -5.05 4.17
C ASP A 96 1.98 -6.48 4.54
N PHE A 97 1.00 -7.39 4.58
CA PHE A 97 1.25 -8.79 4.88
C PHE A 97 2.15 -9.45 3.84
N MET A 98 1.94 -9.17 2.55
CA MET A 98 2.77 -9.73 1.49
C MET A 98 4.21 -9.21 1.56
N VAL A 99 4.40 -7.90 1.72
CA VAL A 99 5.74 -7.30 1.85
C VAL A 99 6.45 -7.85 3.08
N TYR A 100 5.76 -7.93 4.24
CA TYR A 100 6.32 -8.53 5.45
C TYR A 100 6.87 -9.95 5.21
N ARG A 101 6.14 -10.79 4.47
CA ARG A 101 6.53 -12.18 4.20
C ARG A 101 7.80 -12.30 3.38
N ILE A 102 8.03 -11.39 2.45
CA ILE A 102 9.21 -11.41 1.57
C ILE A 102 10.38 -10.56 2.09
N LYS A 103 10.11 -9.59 2.98
CA LYS A 103 11.08 -8.59 3.42
C LYS A 103 12.42 -9.18 3.89
N LYS A 104 12.38 -10.26 4.66
CA LYS A 104 13.60 -10.89 5.20
C LYS A 104 14.54 -11.43 4.12
N TYR A 105 14.05 -11.60 2.90
CA TYR A 105 14.81 -12.10 1.75
C TYR A 105 15.24 -10.99 0.79
N LEU A 106 14.82 -9.75 1.03
CA LEU A 106 15.18 -8.61 0.21
C LEU A 106 16.57 -8.07 0.56
N PRO A 107 17.20 -7.30 -0.34
CA PRO A 107 18.45 -6.62 -0.03
C PRO A 107 18.32 -5.78 1.25
N LYS A 108 19.35 -5.80 2.11
CA LYS A 108 19.35 -5.03 3.38
C LYS A 108 19.20 -3.53 3.18
N LYS A 109 19.56 -3.00 2.01
CA LYS A 109 19.40 -1.59 1.65
C LYS A 109 17.94 -1.18 1.45
N SER A 110 17.06 -2.13 1.06
CA SER A 110 15.64 -1.85 0.80
C SER A 110 14.91 -1.46 2.09
N LYS A 111 14.29 -0.30 2.08
CA LYS A 111 13.44 0.20 3.18
C LYS A 111 11.99 -0.15 2.93
N TRP A 112 11.31 -0.65 3.94
CA TRP A 112 9.87 -0.87 3.88
C TRP A 112 9.13 0.27 4.57
N ILE A 113 8.23 0.94 3.84
CA ILE A 113 7.33 1.97 4.34
C ILE A 113 5.91 1.43 4.27
N VAL A 114 5.11 1.73 5.28
CA VAL A 114 3.68 1.38 5.37
C VAL A 114 2.87 2.66 5.41
N SER A 115 1.87 2.81 4.53
CA SER A 115 0.84 3.84 4.66
C SER A 115 -0.49 3.25 5.08
N VAL A 116 -1.02 3.78 6.18
CA VAL A 116 -2.30 3.39 6.75
C VAL A 116 -3.36 4.43 6.41
N HIS A 117 -4.27 4.05 5.50
CA HIS A 117 -5.26 4.94 4.88
C HIS A 117 -6.59 5.03 5.63
N GLY A 118 -6.66 4.46 6.83
CA GLY A 118 -7.86 4.49 7.66
C GLY A 118 -7.85 3.42 8.74
N LYS A 119 -8.89 3.40 9.56
CA LYS A 119 -9.08 2.35 10.57
C LYS A 119 -9.61 1.09 9.88
N TYR A 120 -8.79 0.04 9.82
CA TYR A 120 -9.13 -1.18 9.08
C TYR A 120 -10.16 -2.07 9.78
N ASP A 121 -10.43 -1.87 11.05
CA ASP A 121 -11.50 -2.54 11.80
C ASP A 121 -12.89 -2.29 11.19
N THR A 122 -13.16 -1.07 10.71
CA THR A 122 -14.42 -0.73 10.05
C THR A 122 -14.65 -1.49 8.74
N TYR A 123 -13.58 -1.83 8.01
CA TYR A 123 -13.69 -2.66 6.81
C TYR A 123 -13.99 -4.13 7.13
N LEU A 124 -13.51 -4.60 8.27
CA LEU A 124 -13.77 -5.95 8.74
C LEU A 124 -15.17 -6.12 9.34
N GLU A 125 -15.82 -5.01 9.76
CA GLU A 125 -17.18 -5.02 10.29
C GLU A 125 -18.25 -5.45 9.28
N LYS A 126 -18.00 -5.20 8.00
CA LYS A 126 -18.88 -5.63 6.90
C LYS A 126 -18.75 -7.12 6.56
N GLY A 127 -17.78 -7.83 7.17
CA GLY A 127 -17.54 -9.25 6.96
C GLY A 127 -18.11 -10.14 8.06
N SER A 128 -18.26 -11.44 7.80
CA SER A 128 -18.80 -12.44 8.73
C SER A 128 -17.82 -12.87 9.85
N LEU A 129 -16.69 -12.19 10.01
CA LEU A 129 -15.68 -12.54 11.03
C LEU A 129 -16.10 -12.09 12.41
N SER A 130 -15.89 -12.95 13.42
CA SER A 130 -16.15 -12.59 14.82
C SER A 130 -15.23 -11.44 15.29
N ASN A 131 -15.69 -10.61 16.23
CA ASN A 131 -14.92 -9.49 16.79
C ASN A 131 -13.55 -9.92 17.35
N ASN A 132 -13.48 -11.12 17.95
CA ASN A 132 -12.24 -11.66 18.50
C ASN A 132 -11.22 -11.99 17.40
N LEU A 133 -11.68 -12.53 16.28
CA LEU A 133 -10.82 -12.85 15.15
C LEU A 133 -10.29 -11.56 14.48
N ARG A 134 -11.14 -10.52 14.37
CA ARG A 134 -10.72 -9.20 13.87
C ARG A 134 -9.62 -8.59 14.73
N LYS A 135 -9.82 -8.55 16.06
CA LYS A 135 -8.81 -8.05 17.00
C LYS A 135 -7.50 -8.84 16.90
N TYR A 136 -7.58 -10.15 16.74
CA TYR A 136 -6.41 -11.00 16.55
C TYR A 136 -5.65 -10.63 15.27
N PHE A 137 -6.36 -10.48 14.14
CA PHE A 137 -5.75 -10.07 12.87
C PHE A 137 -5.08 -8.70 12.96
N MET A 138 -5.76 -7.72 13.57
CA MET A 138 -5.21 -6.36 13.69
C MET A 138 -3.97 -6.35 14.60
N LYS A 139 -4.01 -7.07 15.72
CA LYS A 139 -2.84 -7.22 16.60
C LYS A 139 -1.68 -7.92 15.89
N ARG A 140 -1.95 -8.90 15.05
CA ARG A 140 -0.92 -9.58 14.26
C ARG A 140 -0.35 -8.66 13.18
N LEU A 141 -1.19 -7.89 12.50
CA LEU A 141 -0.77 -6.90 11.51
C LEU A 141 0.14 -5.84 12.13
N SER A 142 -0.23 -5.29 13.30
CA SER A 142 0.61 -4.30 13.99
C SER A 142 1.98 -4.84 14.39
N LYS A 143 2.09 -6.13 14.73
CA LYS A 143 3.40 -6.78 14.92
C LYS A 143 4.24 -6.87 13.65
N HIS A 144 3.61 -7.05 12.49
CA HIS A 144 4.32 -7.01 11.21
C HIS A 144 4.90 -5.62 10.94
N TRP A 145 4.15 -4.57 11.27
CA TRP A 145 4.58 -3.18 11.11
C TRP A 145 5.81 -2.81 11.95
N GLN A 146 6.08 -3.49 13.08
CA GLN A 146 7.33 -3.29 13.84
C GLN A 146 8.59 -3.50 12.99
N SER A 147 8.50 -4.28 11.93
CA SER A 147 9.62 -4.52 11.03
C SER A 147 9.70 -3.51 9.87
N ALA A 148 8.76 -2.59 9.74
CA ALA A 148 8.82 -1.52 8.76
C ALA A 148 9.87 -0.46 9.18
N SER A 149 10.42 0.22 8.20
CA SER A 149 11.35 1.33 8.45
C SER A 149 10.61 2.60 8.87
N SER A 150 9.37 2.77 8.41
CA SER A 150 8.48 3.87 8.78
C SER A 150 7.03 3.46 8.61
N ILE A 151 6.16 4.01 9.46
CA ILE A 151 4.72 3.86 9.37
C ILE A 151 4.14 5.26 9.23
N ILE A 152 3.30 5.46 8.21
CA ILE A 152 2.65 6.72 7.90
C ILE A 152 1.16 6.57 8.15
N ALA A 153 0.60 7.45 8.95
CA ALA A 153 -0.85 7.61 9.15
C ALA A 153 -1.33 8.87 8.42
N ILE A 154 -2.52 8.79 7.82
CA ILE A 154 -3.11 9.94 7.09
C ILE A 154 -3.70 11.02 8.00
N SER A 155 -3.84 10.73 9.29
CA SER A 155 -4.38 11.67 10.29
C SER A 155 -3.95 11.28 11.70
N GLU A 156 -4.07 12.23 12.64
CA GLU A 156 -3.83 11.95 14.06
C GLU A 156 -4.80 10.90 14.62
N GLU A 157 -6.01 10.82 14.11
CA GLU A 157 -6.98 9.81 14.50
C GLU A 157 -6.53 8.39 14.08
N VAL A 158 -5.99 8.24 12.87
CA VAL A 158 -5.44 6.96 12.40
C VAL A 158 -4.17 6.61 13.17
N LYS A 159 -3.30 7.58 13.47
CA LYS A 159 -2.12 7.38 14.31
C LYS A 159 -2.52 6.85 15.69
N SER A 160 -3.43 7.54 16.38
CA SER A 160 -3.90 7.12 17.70
C SER A 160 -4.48 5.69 17.68
N TRP A 161 -5.21 5.34 16.61
CA TRP A 161 -5.73 3.99 16.43
C TRP A 161 -4.60 2.95 16.26
N ILE A 162 -3.54 3.25 15.49
CA ILE A 162 -2.38 2.36 15.33
C ILE A 162 -1.65 2.17 16.66
N GLU A 163 -1.39 3.24 17.38
CA GLU A 163 -0.70 3.24 18.68
C GLU A 163 -1.49 2.45 19.74
N ASN A 164 -2.82 2.50 19.70
CA ASN A 164 -3.68 1.67 20.55
C ASN A 164 -3.61 0.17 20.21
N LEU A 165 -3.28 -0.19 18.96
CA LEU A 165 -3.04 -1.60 18.60
C LEU A 165 -1.68 -2.08 19.10
N ASN A 166 -0.69 -1.21 19.07
CA ASN A 166 0.68 -1.53 19.51
C ASN A 166 1.46 -0.23 19.82
N HIS A 167 1.69 0.02 21.10
CA HIS A 167 2.36 1.23 21.62
C HIS A 167 3.84 1.35 21.25
N GLU A 168 4.47 0.28 20.76
CA GLU A 168 5.88 0.27 20.37
C GLU A 168 6.09 0.85 18.96
N LEU A 169 5.02 1.16 18.22
CA LEU A 169 5.11 1.66 16.87
C LEU A 169 5.36 3.18 16.85
N ASN A 170 6.39 3.59 16.12
CA ASN A 170 6.61 4.99 15.83
C ASN A 170 5.89 5.38 14.52
N VAL A 171 4.85 6.20 14.64
CA VAL A 171 3.95 6.55 13.54
C VAL A 171 4.12 8.03 13.20
N LEU A 172 4.43 8.29 11.94
CA LEU A 172 4.45 9.64 11.37
C LEU A 172 3.06 9.99 10.83
N VAL A 173 2.62 11.22 11.04
CA VAL A 173 1.38 11.71 10.42
C VAL A 173 1.74 12.53 9.19
N ILE A 174 1.28 12.07 8.03
CA ILE A 174 1.39 12.79 6.76
C ILE A 174 -0.01 12.81 6.16
N PRO A 175 -0.74 13.95 6.31
CA PRO A 175 -2.07 14.08 5.75
C PRO A 175 -2.06 13.98 4.23
N TYR A 176 -3.18 13.55 3.64
CA TYR A 176 -3.35 13.65 2.21
C TYR A 176 -3.30 15.11 1.77
N TRP A 177 -2.60 15.36 0.68
CA TRP A 177 -2.72 16.63 -0.03
C TRP A 177 -3.65 16.42 -1.23
N ILE A 178 -4.37 17.47 -1.58
CA ILE A 178 -5.20 17.52 -2.79
C ILE A 178 -4.57 18.61 -3.67
N ASP A 179 -4.22 18.26 -4.89
CA ASP A 179 -3.84 19.29 -5.87
C ASP A 179 -5.10 20.02 -6.32
N ILE A 180 -5.30 21.22 -5.77
CA ILE A 180 -6.48 22.06 -6.05
C ILE A 180 -6.58 22.44 -7.54
N LYS A 181 -5.46 22.47 -8.26
CA LYS A 181 -5.47 22.78 -9.70
C LYS A 181 -6.20 21.72 -10.54
N ASN A 182 -6.27 20.48 -10.06
CA ASN A 182 -6.99 19.39 -10.73
C ASN A 182 -8.44 19.21 -10.24
N SER A 183 -8.87 19.94 -9.21
CA SER A 183 -10.23 19.81 -8.65
C SER A 183 -11.31 20.56 -9.45
N GLU A 184 -10.94 21.50 -10.31
CA GLU A 184 -11.90 22.27 -11.12
C GLU A 184 -12.55 21.46 -12.27
N THR A 185 -12.06 20.25 -12.56
CA THR A 185 -12.62 19.38 -13.61
C THR A 185 -13.81 18.55 -13.17
N PHE A 186 -14.23 18.61 -11.90
CA PHE A 186 -15.35 17.81 -11.36
C PHE A 186 -16.69 18.57 -11.24
N GLN A 187 -16.78 19.80 -11.78
CA GLN A 187 -18.04 20.54 -11.89
C GLN A 187 -18.56 20.54 -13.34
N LYS A 188 -18.98 19.35 -13.83
CA LYS A 188 -19.95 19.25 -14.94
C LYS A 188 -20.65 17.91 -14.94
#